data_a4704f27e83aeaaea9dc485cb56d7b84
#
_entry.id   a4704f27e83aeaaea9dc485cb56d7b84
#
_cell.length_a   1.000
_cell.length_b   1.000
_cell.length_c   1.000
_cell.angle_alpha   90.00
_cell.angle_beta   90.00
_cell.angle_gamma   90.00
#
_symmetry.space_group_name_H-M   'P 1'
#
loop_
_entity.id
_entity.type
_entity.pdbx_description
1 polymer ?
#
loop_
_entity_poly.entity_id
_entity_poly.type
_entity_poly.pdbx_seq_one_letter_code
_entity_poly.pdbx_strand_id
1 'polypeptide(L)'
;MRTSSLTVGAFLSASLCAAALADGTWEVLAVADGATPAGLPGIDGAVWVPNTWNNPTIGLDGLVSFRGQIAGAGITNTGATANHLVLVKGLPGAWTVLARNNSSVPGDTPAGCIISRTASPNNSIVSANNITDDGGVVLSGFMTGPGITVGTNDTATWFQPASGAPVLLAQGRDICPGTAGAQYPANMSVGSGLRMNSVGQAPFYMALTGGDTNGTINNAALVLIGPGDDQLIMRKGDAAPGLAGFTVTPDSFGSFLNGTKIAFSGKLVGTGITTANDSVYLTNAGLTGGLRIYAREGDAVPGFKGLTFANTSSFSFGQRPIADNGTITFVATLGGTATTLNNSAVMTEQNGVFSILLRKGDAVPGITDSTDPNFAGKVFSSPNSTGNCMTRNGLFAFEGIIMNADGTSIVSPAPATFVGARLANGTLVTICRQSDPVPGLSGWTFNSLNGSTSICANDLGTVVFNASMANTTAGETGSVIMAWDEALGLRILAKASALSTTPFTPTGDATFTGTPCNQISLIGSTGNNGDGGGTGFSSNGWLTLRAADTVSGLYSIARIKVGPNGNACPADVNGDGTVNAADLAGLLAGWGTSSPDLNGDGTVNAADLAALLAAWGACP
;
A
#
# COMPACT_ATOMS: atom_id res chain seq x y z
N MET A 1 -6.02 -29.61 60.71
CA MET A 1 -5.75 -30.59 59.66
C MET A 1 -6.73 -30.38 58.54
N ARG A 2 -6.34 -29.84 57.47
CA ARG A 2 -6.82 -29.79 56.10
C ARG A 2 -6.41 -28.44 55.53
N THR A 3 -5.26 -28.37 54.92
CA THR A 3 -5.01 -28.11 53.52
C THR A 3 -6.00 -27.22 52.82
N SER A 4 -5.60 -25.98 52.55
CA SER A 4 -6.12 -25.13 51.50
C SER A 4 -4.92 -24.53 50.77
N SER A 5 -4.48 -25.23 49.74
CA SER A 5 -3.65 -24.67 48.67
C SER A 5 -4.48 -24.77 47.40
N LEU A 6 -4.27 -23.87 46.50
CA LEU A 6 -4.84 -23.58 45.18
C LEU A 6 -5.88 -22.48 45.16
N THR A 7 -5.43 -21.28 44.87
CA THR A 7 -6.07 -20.36 43.95
C THR A 7 -5.25 -19.05 43.82
N VAL A 8 -3.98 -19.12 43.42
CA VAL A 8 -3.18 -17.93 43.10
C VAL A 8 -2.65 -17.97 41.67
N GLY A 9 -2.76 -19.11 40.95
CA GLY A 9 -2.17 -19.24 39.62
C GLY A 9 -3.02 -18.81 38.44
N ALA A 10 -4.31 -18.50 38.62
CA ALA A 10 -5.23 -18.21 37.49
C ALA A 10 -5.47 -16.72 37.23
N PHE A 11 -5.05 -15.83 38.13
CA PHE A 11 -5.27 -14.39 37.96
C PHE A 11 -4.09 -13.64 37.34
N LEU A 12 -2.89 -14.21 37.31
CA LEU A 12 -1.75 -13.55 36.67
C LEU A 12 -1.66 -13.79 35.15
N SER A 13 -2.22 -14.89 34.65
CA SER A 13 -2.18 -15.17 33.21
C SER A 13 -3.20 -14.39 32.39
N ALA A 14 -4.31 -13.95 32.99
CA ALA A 14 -5.35 -13.18 32.29
C ALA A 14 -5.00 -11.68 32.15
N SER A 15 -4.20 -11.11 33.07
CA SER A 15 -3.82 -9.70 32.98
C SER A 15 -2.60 -9.43 32.08
N LEU A 16 -1.72 -10.40 31.88
CA LEU A 16 -0.62 -10.28 30.92
C LEU A 16 -1.08 -10.46 29.46
N CYS A 17 -2.13 -11.26 29.23
CA CYS A 17 -2.69 -11.42 27.89
C CYS A 17 -3.47 -10.19 27.41
N ALA A 18 -4.07 -9.40 28.32
CA ALA A 18 -4.83 -8.21 27.95
C ALA A 18 -3.96 -6.99 27.61
N ALA A 19 -2.75 -6.89 28.16
CA ALA A 19 -1.83 -5.81 27.85
C ALA A 19 -1.10 -6.01 26.50
N ALA A 20 -1.02 -7.24 26.01
CA ALA A 20 -0.35 -7.58 24.74
C ALA A 20 -1.23 -7.41 23.49
N LEU A 21 -2.52 -7.06 23.64
CA LEU A 21 -3.50 -7.02 22.56
C LEU A 21 -3.97 -5.59 22.20
N ALA A 22 -3.44 -4.53 22.81
CA ALA A 22 -3.87 -3.17 22.52
C ALA A 22 -3.08 -2.55 21.36
N ASP A 23 -3.73 -1.67 20.59
CA ASP A 23 -3.01 -0.79 19.66
C ASP A 23 -2.00 0.07 20.44
N GLY A 24 -0.90 0.44 19.76
CA GLY A 24 0.08 1.36 20.32
C GLY A 24 -0.47 2.77 20.54
N THR A 25 0.40 3.68 20.98
CA THR A 25 0.09 5.10 21.09
C THR A 25 0.49 5.85 19.82
N TRP A 26 -0.23 6.94 19.53
CA TRP A 26 0.13 7.82 18.42
C TRP A 26 1.40 8.61 18.73
N GLU A 27 2.29 8.66 17.76
CA GLU A 27 3.51 9.47 17.79
C GLU A 27 3.46 10.52 16.68
N VAL A 28 3.53 11.81 17.05
CA VAL A 28 3.61 12.91 16.08
C VAL A 28 5.04 13.04 15.60
N LEU A 29 5.24 12.92 14.30
CA LEU A 29 6.56 12.89 13.68
C LEU A 29 6.97 14.26 13.13
N ALA A 30 6.03 15.01 12.56
CA ALA A 30 6.28 16.31 11.99
C ALA A 30 5.06 17.22 12.14
N VAL A 31 5.31 18.50 12.37
CA VAL A 31 4.28 19.55 12.47
C VAL A 31 4.63 20.66 11.48
N ALA A 32 3.64 21.09 10.70
CA ALA A 32 3.74 22.22 9.80
C ALA A 32 2.79 23.32 10.28
N ASP A 33 3.29 24.14 11.19
CA ASP A 33 2.64 25.33 11.77
C ASP A 33 3.32 26.63 11.34
N GLY A 34 4.39 26.53 10.53
CA GLY A 34 5.23 27.65 10.11
C GLY A 34 6.16 28.19 11.19
N ALA A 35 6.23 27.56 12.36
CA ALA A 35 7.03 28.02 13.50
C ALA A 35 7.92 26.91 14.09
N THR A 36 7.42 25.68 14.17
CA THR A 36 8.17 24.54 14.73
C THR A 36 9.32 24.14 13.79
N PRO A 37 10.58 24.10 14.28
CA PRO A 37 11.71 23.69 13.47
C PRO A 37 11.51 22.30 12.85
N ALA A 38 11.84 22.15 11.57
CA ALA A 38 11.72 20.88 10.85
C ALA A 38 12.73 19.82 11.32
N GLY A 39 13.79 20.23 12.03
CA GLY A 39 14.81 19.32 12.57
C GLY A 39 15.62 18.60 11.49
N LEU A 40 15.77 19.21 10.31
CA LEU A 40 16.47 18.61 9.17
C LEU A 40 17.98 18.82 9.27
N PRO A 41 18.80 17.77 9.10
CA PRO A 41 20.25 17.89 9.17
C PRO A 41 20.80 18.82 8.07
N GLY A 42 21.63 19.77 8.45
CA GLY A 42 22.26 20.73 7.55
C GLY A 42 21.32 21.81 7.00
N ILE A 43 20.11 21.96 7.57
CA ILE A 43 19.13 22.98 7.18
C ILE A 43 18.59 23.65 8.45
N ASP A 44 19.47 24.32 9.17
CA ASP A 44 19.15 24.88 10.49
C ASP A 44 18.07 25.95 10.41
N GLY A 45 17.14 25.94 11.36
CA GLY A 45 16.04 26.89 11.46
C GLY A 45 14.98 26.77 10.36
N ALA A 46 15.04 25.75 9.51
CA ALA A 46 13.96 25.48 8.57
C ALA A 46 12.68 25.06 9.31
N VAL A 47 11.55 25.50 8.79
CA VAL A 47 10.21 25.12 9.24
C VAL A 47 9.44 24.48 8.09
N TRP A 48 8.51 23.54 8.40
CA TRP A 48 7.65 22.96 7.39
C TRP A 48 6.57 23.95 6.93
N VAL A 49 6.33 23.99 5.62
CA VAL A 49 5.25 24.80 5.05
C VAL A 49 3.95 24.00 5.09
N PRO A 50 2.87 24.53 5.70
CA PRO A 50 1.58 23.85 5.75
C PRO A 50 1.04 23.47 4.38
N ASN A 51 0.28 22.36 4.34
CA ASN A 51 -0.40 21.84 3.13
C ASN A 51 0.50 21.56 1.92
N THR A 52 1.78 21.31 2.14
CA THR A 52 2.73 21.02 1.06
C THR A 52 3.25 19.59 1.06
N TRP A 53 2.88 18.82 2.11
CA TRP A 53 3.29 17.44 2.22
C TRP A 53 2.49 16.55 1.28
N ASN A 54 3.21 15.68 0.62
CA ASN A 54 2.55 14.54 0.04
C ASN A 54 2.28 13.47 1.11
N ASN A 55 1.67 12.41 0.68
CA ASN A 55 1.28 11.31 1.54
C ASN A 55 2.52 10.60 2.12
N PRO A 56 2.65 10.47 3.45
CA PRO A 56 3.74 9.71 4.05
C PRO A 56 3.58 8.22 3.79
N THR A 57 4.70 7.52 3.68
CA THR A 57 4.78 6.06 3.62
C THR A 57 5.63 5.54 4.77
N ILE A 58 5.42 4.29 5.17
CA ILE A 58 6.04 3.71 6.36
C ILE A 58 6.58 2.31 6.08
N GLY A 59 7.80 2.03 6.54
CA GLY A 59 8.44 0.71 6.43
C GLY A 59 8.14 -0.21 7.62
N LEU A 60 8.67 -1.42 7.57
CA LEU A 60 8.58 -2.40 8.68
C LEU A 60 9.29 -1.91 9.95
N ASP A 61 10.35 -1.14 9.78
CA ASP A 61 11.11 -0.49 10.85
C ASP A 61 10.38 0.71 11.50
N GLY A 62 9.19 1.03 11.00
CA GLY A 62 8.43 2.19 11.43
C GLY A 62 9.00 3.54 10.98
N LEU A 63 10.06 3.57 10.16
CA LEU A 63 10.55 4.80 9.58
C LEU A 63 9.58 5.33 8.52
N VAL A 64 9.41 6.64 8.50
CA VAL A 64 8.47 7.31 7.61
C VAL A 64 9.23 8.09 6.54
N SER A 65 8.75 8.04 5.29
CA SER A 65 9.24 8.87 4.20
C SER A 65 8.14 9.76 3.66
N PHE A 66 8.45 11.02 3.43
CA PHE A 66 7.54 11.97 2.79
C PHE A 66 8.29 13.13 2.13
N ARG A 67 7.62 13.78 1.19
CA ARG A 67 8.08 15.00 0.52
C ARG A 67 7.29 16.19 1.03
N GLY A 68 7.97 17.30 1.26
CA GLY A 68 7.34 18.55 1.66
C GLY A 68 8.14 19.77 1.26
N GLN A 69 7.57 20.95 1.50
CA GLN A 69 8.26 22.22 1.35
C GLN A 69 8.70 22.73 2.72
N ILE A 70 9.84 23.42 2.71
CA ILE A 70 10.40 24.09 3.87
C ILE A 70 10.57 25.59 3.59
N ALA A 71 10.53 26.38 4.66
CA ALA A 71 10.80 27.83 4.63
C ALA A 71 11.81 28.19 5.72
N GLY A 72 12.45 29.35 5.59
CA GLY A 72 13.42 29.84 6.58
C GLY A 72 14.55 30.65 5.92
N ALA A 73 15.54 31.04 6.73
CA ALA A 73 16.68 31.81 6.25
C ALA A 73 17.47 31.00 5.21
N GLY A 74 17.82 31.63 4.08
CA GLY A 74 18.53 30.98 2.97
C GLY A 74 17.70 29.98 2.15
N ILE A 75 16.39 29.90 2.39
CA ILE A 75 15.47 29.04 1.62
C ILE A 75 14.68 29.92 0.65
N THR A 76 14.70 29.55 -0.63
CA THR A 76 13.98 30.23 -1.70
C THR A 76 13.01 29.26 -2.37
N ASN A 77 11.83 29.74 -2.74
CA ASN A 77 10.77 28.92 -3.35
C ASN A 77 10.50 29.25 -4.82
N THR A 78 11.29 30.13 -5.42
CA THR A 78 11.11 30.58 -6.79
C THR A 78 12.43 30.61 -7.57
N GLY A 79 12.32 30.48 -8.88
CA GLY A 79 13.45 30.59 -9.79
C GLY A 79 14.38 29.38 -9.81
N ALA A 80 15.49 29.51 -10.51
CA ALA A 80 16.48 28.44 -10.71
C ALA A 80 17.24 28.04 -9.43
N THR A 81 17.23 28.91 -8.42
CA THR A 81 17.89 28.69 -7.12
C THR A 81 16.94 28.18 -6.04
N ALA A 82 15.70 27.84 -6.40
CA ALA A 82 14.73 27.32 -5.46
C ALA A 82 15.27 26.04 -4.77
N ASN A 83 15.25 26.02 -3.44
CA ASN A 83 15.81 24.95 -2.61
C ASN A 83 14.91 24.55 -1.44
N HIS A 84 13.61 24.81 -1.59
CA HIS A 84 12.58 24.64 -0.57
C HIS A 84 11.92 23.24 -0.56
N LEU A 85 12.05 22.47 -1.64
CA LEU A 85 11.43 21.15 -1.75
C LEU A 85 12.40 20.07 -1.25
N VAL A 86 11.96 19.24 -0.31
CA VAL A 86 12.76 18.17 0.27
C VAL A 86 11.99 16.85 0.30
N LEU A 87 12.71 15.76 0.12
CA LEU A 87 12.27 14.40 0.42
C LEU A 87 13.08 13.90 1.61
N VAL A 88 12.39 13.41 2.61
CA VAL A 88 13.00 12.94 3.85
C VAL A 88 12.59 11.51 4.18
N LYS A 89 13.44 10.84 4.98
CA LYS A 89 13.16 9.56 5.62
C LYS A 89 13.67 9.62 7.07
N GLY A 90 12.95 8.99 7.98
CA GLY A 90 13.41 8.86 9.36
C GLY A 90 12.32 9.09 10.39
N LEU A 91 12.77 9.56 11.56
CA LEU A 91 11.97 9.94 12.71
C LEU A 91 12.45 11.30 13.24
N PRO A 92 11.68 11.96 14.12
CA PRO A 92 12.12 13.19 14.79
C PRO A 92 13.49 13.03 15.44
N GLY A 93 14.39 13.98 15.15
CA GLY A 93 15.79 13.96 15.64
C GLY A 93 16.74 13.04 14.86
N ALA A 94 16.23 12.21 13.94
CA ALA A 94 17.01 11.29 13.11
C ALA A 94 16.59 11.32 11.64
N TRP A 95 16.15 12.48 11.14
CA TRP A 95 15.80 12.65 9.73
C TRP A 95 17.02 12.54 8.82
N THR A 96 16.84 11.89 7.70
CA THR A 96 17.76 11.89 6.56
C THR A 96 17.11 12.63 5.40
N VAL A 97 17.80 13.64 4.86
CA VAL A 97 17.38 14.31 3.63
C VAL A 97 17.88 13.47 2.45
N LEU A 98 16.96 12.81 1.76
CA LEU A 98 17.26 11.94 0.62
C LEU A 98 17.47 12.76 -0.66
N ALA A 99 16.72 13.84 -0.81
CA ALA A 99 16.81 14.75 -1.94
C ALA A 99 16.33 16.14 -1.56
N ARG A 100 16.94 17.15 -2.17
CA ARG A 100 16.53 18.55 -2.06
C ARG A 100 16.69 19.24 -3.40
N ASN A 101 15.75 20.07 -3.80
CA ASN A 101 15.96 20.83 -5.02
C ASN A 101 17.13 21.85 -4.87
N ASN A 102 17.84 22.08 -5.96
CA ASN A 102 19.10 22.82 -6.03
C ASN A 102 20.24 22.25 -5.17
N SER A 103 20.21 20.94 -4.92
CA SER A 103 21.32 20.18 -4.31
C SER A 103 21.75 19.05 -5.23
N SER A 104 22.93 18.50 -4.99
CA SER A 104 23.41 17.34 -5.77
C SER A 104 22.35 16.25 -5.87
N VAL A 105 22.31 15.58 -6.99
CA VAL A 105 21.48 14.38 -7.16
C VAL A 105 21.92 13.29 -6.18
N PRO A 106 21.05 12.35 -5.81
CA PRO A 106 21.41 11.27 -4.89
C PRO A 106 22.68 10.54 -5.34
N GLY A 107 23.65 10.38 -4.40
CA GLY A 107 24.93 9.74 -4.69
C GLY A 107 25.83 10.46 -5.68
N ASP A 108 25.55 11.74 -6.02
CA ASP A 108 26.24 12.51 -7.07
C ASP A 108 26.31 11.73 -8.42
N THR A 109 25.23 11.02 -8.74
CA THR A 109 25.13 10.20 -9.96
C THR A 109 23.90 10.61 -10.78
N PRO A 110 24.08 11.25 -11.96
CA PRO A 110 25.35 11.60 -12.62
C PRO A 110 26.15 12.69 -11.90
N ALA A 111 27.47 12.60 -11.94
CA ALA A 111 28.37 13.49 -11.20
C ALA A 111 28.22 14.97 -11.61
N GLY A 112 28.21 15.86 -10.61
CA GLY A 112 28.08 17.30 -10.80
C GLY A 112 26.69 17.76 -11.23
N CYS A 113 25.70 16.87 -11.26
CA CYS A 113 24.31 17.21 -11.51
C CYS A 113 23.59 17.63 -10.23
N ILE A 114 22.57 18.48 -10.37
CA ILE A 114 21.71 18.91 -9.27
C ILE A 114 20.24 18.61 -9.59
N ILE A 115 19.46 18.35 -8.55
CA ILE A 115 18.00 18.26 -8.67
C ILE A 115 17.45 19.64 -8.97
N SER A 116 16.92 19.83 -10.16
CA SER A 116 16.41 21.13 -10.61
C SER A 116 15.37 20.99 -11.70
N ARG A 117 14.39 21.87 -11.65
CA ARG A 117 13.45 22.12 -12.76
C ARG A 117 13.16 23.60 -12.82
N THR A 118 13.83 24.30 -13.72
CA THR A 118 13.74 25.76 -13.84
C THR A 118 12.33 26.27 -14.14
N ALA A 119 11.53 25.49 -14.87
CA ALA A 119 10.16 25.89 -15.25
C ALA A 119 9.11 25.57 -14.15
N SER A 120 9.41 24.70 -13.19
CA SER A 120 8.46 24.31 -12.13
C SER A 120 9.22 23.76 -10.92
N PRO A 121 9.82 24.63 -10.10
CA PRO A 121 10.67 24.21 -8.98
C PRO A 121 9.93 23.34 -7.95
N ASN A 122 8.62 23.52 -7.79
CA ASN A 122 7.78 22.70 -6.90
C ASN A 122 7.64 21.24 -7.35
N ASN A 123 8.05 20.90 -8.57
CA ASN A 123 7.99 19.57 -9.16
C ASN A 123 9.38 19.01 -9.50
N SER A 124 10.45 19.55 -8.94
CA SER A 124 11.81 19.04 -9.21
C SER A 124 12.01 17.62 -8.70
N ILE A 125 11.39 17.27 -7.58
CA ILE A 125 11.25 15.91 -7.08
C ILE A 125 9.83 15.47 -7.45
N VAL A 126 9.70 14.69 -8.52
CA VAL A 126 8.40 14.45 -9.18
C VAL A 126 7.54 13.46 -8.39
N SER A 127 8.10 12.43 -7.92
CA SER A 127 7.41 11.44 -7.12
C SER A 127 8.41 10.70 -6.28
N ALA A 128 7.92 10.07 -5.39
CA ALA A 128 8.25 8.86 -4.74
C ALA A 128 7.83 8.99 -3.35
N ASN A 129 7.37 8.03 -2.83
CA ASN A 129 7.17 7.79 -1.44
C ASN A 129 6.99 6.33 -1.26
N ASN A 130 7.64 5.54 -2.07
CA ASN A 130 7.62 4.12 -1.81
C ASN A 130 8.84 3.80 -0.99
N ILE A 131 8.60 3.50 0.25
CA ILE A 131 9.58 2.87 1.14
C ILE A 131 9.40 1.36 1.00
N THR A 132 10.48 0.62 0.82
CA THR A 132 10.46 -0.84 0.81
C THR A 132 10.35 -1.39 2.24
N ASP A 133 10.03 -2.67 2.38
CA ASP A 133 9.93 -3.32 3.69
C ASP A 133 11.21 -3.16 4.51
N ASP A 134 12.36 -3.29 3.89
CA ASP A 134 13.68 -3.08 4.52
C ASP A 134 14.06 -1.61 4.70
N GLY A 135 13.20 -0.68 4.32
CA GLY A 135 13.41 0.75 4.48
C GLY A 135 14.12 1.45 3.32
N GLY A 136 14.33 0.82 2.17
CA GLY A 136 14.80 1.49 0.96
C GLY A 136 13.76 2.50 0.43
N VAL A 137 14.19 3.53 -0.30
CA VAL A 137 13.29 4.54 -0.89
C VAL A 137 13.64 4.76 -2.34
N VAL A 138 12.64 4.64 -3.22
CA VAL A 138 12.78 5.11 -4.61
C VAL A 138 12.36 6.56 -4.72
N LEU A 139 13.05 7.29 -5.53
CA LEU A 139 12.70 8.67 -5.86
C LEU A 139 12.96 8.98 -7.33
N SER A 140 12.15 9.86 -7.89
CA SER A 140 12.33 10.37 -9.25
C SER A 140 12.33 11.88 -9.25
N GLY A 141 13.10 12.46 -10.15
CA GLY A 141 13.24 13.89 -10.23
C GLY A 141 13.75 14.37 -11.58
N PHE A 142 13.72 15.68 -11.70
CA PHE A 142 14.40 16.40 -12.78
C PHE A 142 15.77 16.83 -12.31
N MET A 143 16.73 16.88 -13.25
CA MET A 143 18.09 17.27 -12.96
C MET A 143 18.64 18.20 -14.04
N THR A 144 19.66 18.97 -13.66
CA THR A 144 20.47 19.78 -14.57
C THR A 144 21.94 19.61 -14.23
N GLY A 145 22.82 19.78 -15.18
CA GLY A 145 24.27 19.65 -14.98
C GLY A 145 25.01 19.16 -16.20
N PRO A 146 26.27 18.74 -16.03
CA PRO A 146 27.08 18.24 -17.13
C PRO A 146 26.40 17.06 -17.87
N GLY A 147 26.35 17.14 -19.19
CA GLY A 147 25.75 16.08 -20.02
C GLY A 147 24.22 16.04 -20.02
N ILE A 148 23.54 16.92 -19.28
CA ILE A 148 22.08 16.95 -19.20
C ILE A 148 21.53 17.99 -20.17
N THR A 149 20.60 17.55 -21.01
CA THR A 149 19.81 18.40 -21.92
C THR A 149 18.37 18.39 -21.48
N VAL A 150 17.86 19.55 -21.07
CA VAL A 150 16.46 19.72 -20.60
C VAL A 150 15.48 19.26 -21.68
N GLY A 151 14.51 18.47 -21.28
CA GLY A 151 13.50 17.88 -22.16
C GLY A 151 14.01 16.69 -22.98
N THR A 152 15.24 16.25 -22.77
CA THR A 152 15.84 15.10 -23.49
C THR A 152 16.24 13.98 -22.54
N ASN A 153 17.11 14.26 -21.56
CA ASN A 153 17.59 13.28 -20.59
C ASN A 153 17.67 13.85 -19.17
N ASP A 154 16.81 14.82 -18.87
CA ASP A 154 16.78 15.54 -17.60
C ASP A 154 15.91 14.88 -16.52
N THR A 155 15.35 13.72 -16.79
CA THR A 155 14.60 12.94 -15.79
C THR A 155 15.36 11.68 -15.41
N ALA A 156 15.35 11.37 -14.13
CA ALA A 156 15.98 10.16 -13.61
C ALA A 156 15.25 9.60 -12.39
N THR A 157 15.51 8.34 -12.13
CA THR A 157 15.01 7.60 -10.97
C THR A 157 16.19 7.02 -10.21
N TRP A 158 16.18 7.20 -8.89
CA TRP A 158 17.19 6.67 -7.97
C TRP A 158 16.54 5.78 -6.92
N PHE A 159 17.31 4.85 -6.42
CA PHE A 159 16.99 4.06 -5.25
C PHE A 159 17.98 4.38 -4.14
N GLN A 160 17.46 4.80 -2.98
CA GLN A 160 18.21 4.88 -1.74
C GLN A 160 17.96 3.58 -0.97
N PRO A 161 18.91 2.66 -0.88
CA PRO A 161 18.73 1.48 -0.06
C PRO A 161 18.61 1.84 1.42
N ALA A 162 18.15 0.90 2.24
CA ALA A 162 18.07 1.08 3.69
C ALA A 162 19.43 1.46 4.31
N SER A 163 20.49 0.86 3.77
CA SER A 163 21.89 1.15 4.11
C SER A 163 22.74 1.21 2.83
N GLY A 164 23.74 2.08 2.83
CA GLY A 164 24.60 2.26 1.66
C GLY A 164 24.30 3.49 0.82
N ALA A 165 25.02 3.62 -0.30
CA ALA A 165 24.90 4.76 -1.19
C ALA A 165 23.65 4.66 -2.10
N PRO A 166 23.07 5.80 -2.51
CA PRO A 166 22.03 5.82 -3.53
C PRO A 166 22.52 5.27 -4.86
N VAL A 167 21.63 4.63 -5.62
CA VAL A 167 21.89 4.04 -6.93
C VAL A 167 21.00 4.74 -7.95
N LEU A 168 21.58 5.19 -9.08
CA LEU A 168 20.81 5.61 -10.26
C LEU A 168 20.23 4.36 -10.90
N LEU A 169 18.91 4.29 -11.00
CA LEU A 169 18.22 3.15 -11.61
C LEU A 169 18.05 3.35 -13.11
N ALA A 170 17.57 4.51 -13.53
CA ALA A 170 17.33 4.81 -14.93
C ALA A 170 17.28 6.31 -15.19
N GLN A 171 17.65 6.71 -16.40
CA GLN A 171 17.62 8.07 -16.89
C GLN A 171 16.88 8.14 -18.23
N GLY A 172 16.29 9.28 -18.52
CA GLY A 172 15.70 9.52 -19.85
C GLY A 172 16.72 9.29 -20.95
N ARG A 173 16.32 8.56 -22.01
CA ARG A 173 17.17 8.15 -23.14
C ARG A 173 18.19 7.04 -22.87
N ASP A 174 18.20 6.43 -21.70
CA ASP A 174 18.95 5.18 -21.53
C ASP A 174 18.48 4.10 -22.51
N ILE A 175 19.38 3.21 -22.88
CA ILE A 175 19.05 2.11 -23.77
C ILE A 175 18.24 1.07 -23.00
N CYS A 176 17.08 0.70 -23.55
CA CYS A 176 16.25 -0.37 -23.02
C CYS A 176 16.99 -1.72 -23.18
N PRO A 177 17.15 -2.50 -22.13
CA PRO A 177 17.82 -3.79 -22.20
C PRO A 177 17.12 -4.74 -23.18
N GLY A 178 17.88 -5.65 -23.77
CA GLY A 178 17.36 -6.64 -24.72
C GLY A 178 16.91 -6.07 -26.08
N THR A 179 17.20 -4.79 -26.36
CA THR A 179 16.90 -4.13 -27.65
C THR A 179 18.17 -3.73 -28.38
N ALA A 180 18.07 -3.48 -29.68
CA ALA A 180 19.20 -2.99 -30.49
C ALA A 180 19.17 -1.43 -30.52
N GLY A 181 19.36 -0.82 -29.32
CA GLY A 181 19.51 0.62 -29.18
C GLY A 181 18.20 1.40 -29.05
N ALA A 182 17.06 0.74 -28.82
CA ALA A 182 15.84 1.43 -28.45
C ALA A 182 16.02 2.12 -27.09
N GLN A 183 15.54 3.35 -26.95
CA GLN A 183 15.78 4.20 -25.79
C GLN A 183 14.49 4.45 -25.01
N TYR A 184 14.63 4.63 -23.72
CA TYR A 184 13.57 5.14 -22.84
C TYR A 184 13.07 6.52 -23.31
N PRO A 185 11.85 6.92 -22.93
CA PRO A 185 11.35 8.24 -23.28
C PRO A 185 12.20 9.34 -22.66
N ALA A 186 12.23 10.50 -23.31
CA ALA A 186 12.94 11.67 -22.78
C ALA A 186 12.44 12.08 -21.39
N ASN A 187 11.13 11.96 -21.18
CA ASN A 187 10.48 12.26 -19.91
C ASN A 187 10.06 10.95 -19.25
N MET A 188 10.94 10.39 -18.46
CA MET A 188 10.62 9.27 -17.59
C MET A 188 9.83 9.81 -16.37
N SER A 189 8.55 10.05 -16.59
CA SER A 189 7.67 10.31 -15.47
C SER A 189 7.40 9.00 -14.77
N VAL A 190 8.14 8.77 -13.73
CA VAL A 190 7.83 7.70 -12.78
C VAL A 190 6.61 8.17 -11.99
N GLY A 191 5.44 7.74 -12.40
CA GLY A 191 4.17 8.14 -11.79
C GLY A 191 4.13 7.84 -10.29
N SER A 192 3.32 8.57 -9.57
CA SER A 192 2.92 8.26 -8.19
C SER A 192 2.23 6.89 -8.17
N GLY A 193 2.92 5.83 -7.87
CA GLY A 193 2.34 4.49 -7.88
C GLY A 193 3.32 3.39 -8.27
N LEU A 194 4.61 3.67 -8.15
CA LEU A 194 5.64 2.64 -8.28
C LEU A 194 5.39 1.53 -7.28
N ARG A 195 5.30 0.33 -7.81
CA ARG A 195 5.20 -0.89 -7.04
C ARG A 195 6.56 -1.53 -7.04
N MET A 196 7.26 -1.39 -5.93
CA MET A 196 8.58 -1.96 -5.74
C MET A 196 8.53 -3.23 -4.93
N ASN A 197 9.49 -4.12 -5.18
CA ASN A 197 9.81 -5.20 -4.25
C ASN A 197 10.84 -4.73 -3.20
N SER A 198 11.12 -5.59 -2.22
CA SER A 198 12.06 -5.31 -1.12
C SER A 198 13.48 -4.96 -1.57
N VAL A 199 13.88 -5.41 -2.77
CA VAL A 199 15.22 -5.12 -3.31
C VAL A 199 15.25 -3.88 -4.22
N GLY A 200 14.18 -3.09 -4.27
CA GLY A 200 14.13 -1.84 -5.02
C GLY A 200 13.84 -1.99 -6.52
N GLN A 201 13.32 -3.13 -6.96
CA GLN A 201 12.90 -3.31 -8.35
C GLN A 201 11.44 -2.93 -8.55
N ALA A 202 11.12 -2.29 -9.66
CA ALA A 202 9.77 -1.90 -10.04
C ALA A 202 9.49 -2.14 -11.51
N PRO A 203 8.27 -2.60 -11.88
CA PRO A 203 7.87 -2.74 -13.26
C PRO A 203 7.45 -1.40 -13.85
N PHE A 204 7.99 -1.09 -15.01
CA PHE A 204 7.67 0.11 -15.77
C PHE A 204 7.17 -0.24 -17.16
N TYR A 205 6.01 0.29 -17.54
CA TYR A 205 5.61 0.36 -18.92
C TYR A 205 6.12 1.65 -19.55
N MET A 206 6.85 1.54 -20.64
CA MET A 206 7.46 2.67 -21.34
C MET A 206 7.23 2.65 -22.84
N ALA A 207 7.00 3.82 -23.40
CA ALA A 207 7.18 4.02 -24.83
C ALA A 207 8.68 4.04 -25.15
N LEU A 208 9.07 3.38 -26.23
CA LEU A 208 10.46 3.33 -26.71
C LEU A 208 10.62 4.17 -27.96
N THR A 209 11.84 4.73 -28.15
CA THR A 209 12.20 5.52 -29.32
C THR A 209 13.61 5.18 -29.82
N GLY A 210 13.88 5.44 -31.11
CA GLY A 210 15.23 5.21 -31.68
C GLY A 210 15.61 3.73 -31.82
N GLY A 211 16.86 3.47 -32.12
CA GLY A 211 17.39 2.13 -32.29
C GLY A 211 16.59 1.28 -33.27
N ASP A 212 16.23 0.09 -32.81
CA ASP A 212 15.46 -0.89 -33.58
C ASP A 212 13.92 -0.72 -33.46
N THR A 213 13.44 0.42 -32.96
CA THR A 213 11.99 0.68 -32.93
C THR A 213 11.44 0.84 -34.36
N ASN A 214 10.37 0.12 -34.67
CA ASN A 214 9.71 0.15 -35.96
C ASN A 214 8.28 0.69 -35.82
N GLY A 215 8.12 1.99 -35.98
CA GLY A 215 6.83 2.66 -35.94
C GLY A 215 6.05 2.34 -34.67
N THR A 216 4.89 1.75 -34.83
CA THR A 216 4.02 1.33 -33.70
C THR A 216 4.10 -0.17 -33.40
N ILE A 217 4.99 -0.92 -34.06
CA ILE A 217 5.03 -2.37 -33.95
C ILE A 217 5.69 -2.82 -32.64
N ASN A 218 6.81 -2.20 -32.27
CA ASN A 218 7.64 -2.59 -31.13
C ASN A 218 8.12 -1.40 -30.29
N ASN A 219 7.36 -0.32 -30.28
CA ASN A 219 7.70 0.97 -29.66
C ASN A 219 7.30 1.07 -28.19
N ALA A 220 7.02 -0.02 -27.51
CA ALA A 220 6.69 -0.02 -26.08
C ALA A 220 7.20 -1.29 -25.42
N ALA A 221 7.51 -1.19 -24.15
CA ALA A 221 7.97 -2.32 -23.34
C ALA A 221 7.54 -2.22 -21.90
N LEU A 222 7.36 -3.37 -21.26
CA LEU A 222 7.35 -3.54 -19.83
C LEU A 222 8.76 -3.95 -19.40
N VAL A 223 9.37 -3.14 -18.55
CA VAL A 223 10.75 -3.31 -18.06
C VAL A 223 10.71 -3.37 -16.54
N LEU A 224 11.46 -4.26 -15.94
CA LEU A 224 11.73 -4.27 -14.52
C LEU A 224 13.00 -3.46 -14.28
N ILE A 225 12.86 -2.29 -13.67
CA ILE A 225 13.96 -1.39 -13.32
C ILE A 225 14.34 -1.62 -11.87
N GLY A 226 15.63 -1.72 -11.57
CA GLY A 226 16.09 -1.93 -10.20
C GLY A 226 17.61 -1.79 -10.04
N PRO A 227 18.12 -1.88 -8.80
CA PRO A 227 19.55 -1.91 -8.55
C PRO A 227 20.20 -3.11 -9.28
N GLY A 228 21.21 -2.83 -10.09
CA GLY A 228 21.83 -3.83 -10.96
C GLY A 228 21.45 -3.60 -12.42
N ASP A 229 21.06 -4.67 -13.09
CA ASP A 229 20.67 -4.60 -14.50
C ASP A 229 19.15 -4.55 -14.64
N ASP A 230 18.67 -3.59 -15.42
CA ASP A 230 17.28 -3.55 -15.87
C ASP A 230 16.96 -4.81 -16.68
N GLN A 231 15.74 -5.30 -16.58
CA GLN A 231 15.28 -6.51 -17.27
C GLN A 231 14.09 -6.20 -18.18
N LEU A 232 14.23 -6.49 -19.47
CA LEU A 232 13.09 -6.50 -20.37
C LEU A 232 12.17 -7.68 -20.02
N ILE A 233 10.97 -7.39 -19.58
CA ILE A 233 9.96 -8.40 -19.26
C ILE A 233 9.20 -8.80 -20.52
N MET A 234 8.76 -7.81 -21.30
CA MET A 234 8.04 -8.00 -22.56
C MET A 234 8.07 -6.73 -23.39
N ARG A 235 8.30 -6.88 -24.69
CA ARG A 235 8.19 -5.80 -25.65
C ARG A 235 6.92 -5.95 -26.48
N LYS A 236 6.35 -4.87 -26.89
CA LYS A 236 5.26 -4.87 -27.87
C LYS A 236 5.71 -5.59 -29.14
N GLY A 237 4.90 -6.53 -29.60
CA GLY A 237 5.22 -7.38 -30.75
C GLY A 237 5.95 -8.68 -30.42
N ASP A 238 6.32 -8.91 -29.16
CA ASP A 238 6.86 -10.20 -28.73
C ASP A 238 5.83 -11.32 -28.89
N ALA A 239 6.33 -12.55 -29.11
CA ALA A 239 5.46 -13.72 -29.24
C ALA A 239 4.62 -13.94 -27.97
N ALA A 240 3.36 -14.23 -28.16
CA ALA A 240 2.44 -14.52 -27.06
C ALA A 240 2.81 -15.87 -26.40
N PRO A 241 3.07 -15.92 -25.08
CA PRO A 241 3.43 -17.18 -24.42
C PRO A 241 2.36 -18.25 -24.60
N GLY A 242 2.75 -19.40 -25.14
CA GLY A 242 1.86 -20.54 -25.36
C GLY A 242 0.87 -20.39 -26.52
N LEU A 243 0.88 -19.29 -27.26
CA LEU A 243 -0.03 -19.02 -28.38
C LEU A 243 0.77 -18.74 -29.66
N ALA A 244 1.02 -19.79 -30.46
CA ALA A 244 1.77 -19.67 -31.71
C ALA A 244 1.04 -18.78 -32.73
N GLY A 245 1.80 -17.90 -33.40
CA GLY A 245 1.26 -16.99 -34.44
C GLY A 245 0.62 -15.71 -33.91
N PHE A 246 0.62 -15.49 -32.60
CA PHE A 246 0.14 -14.26 -31.99
C PHE A 246 1.28 -13.50 -31.32
N THR A 247 1.11 -12.18 -31.23
CA THR A 247 2.01 -11.30 -30.49
C THR A 247 1.25 -10.58 -29.40
N VAL A 248 1.98 -9.99 -28.42
CA VAL A 248 1.39 -9.26 -27.29
C VAL A 248 1.81 -7.79 -27.34
N THR A 249 0.88 -6.93 -26.97
CA THR A 249 1.17 -5.55 -26.55
C THR A 249 0.93 -5.49 -25.05
N PRO A 250 1.96 -5.30 -24.21
CA PRO A 250 1.77 -5.08 -22.77
C PRO A 250 0.89 -3.84 -22.55
N ASP A 251 0.07 -3.85 -21.51
CA ASP A 251 -0.78 -2.71 -21.17
C ASP A 251 -0.02 -1.73 -20.25
N SER A 252 -0.34 -0.46 -20.38
CA SER A 252 0.23 0.61 -19.54
C SER A 252 -0.28 0.60 -18.09
N PHE A 253 -1.35 -0.14 -17.81
CA PHE A 253 -1.98 -0.21 -16.49
C PHE A 253 -1.98 -1.65 -15.97
N GLY A 254 -1.61 -1.83 -14.70
CA GLY A 254 -1.80 -3.10 -14.02
C GLY A 254 -0.64 -4.07 -14.06
N SER A 255 0.59 -3.60 -14.00
CA SER A 255 1.72 -4.45 -13.65
C SER A 255 1.96 -4.45 -12.14
N PHE A 256 2.12 -5.64 -11.56
CA PHE A 256 2.27 -5.87 -10.13
C PHE A 256 3.45 -6.78 -9.88
N LEU A 257 4.14 -6.56 -8.76
CA LEU A 257 5.32 -7.29 -8.37
C LEU A 257 5.16 -7.77 -6.93
N ASN A 258 5.59 -9.01 -6.66
CA ASN A 258 5.81 -9.53 -5.31
C ASN A 258 7.06 -10.41 -5.35
N GLY A 259 8.13 -9.99 -4.69
CA GLY A 259 9.44 -10.57 -4.85
C GLY A 259 9.85 -10.55 -6.33
N THR A 260 10.10 -11.70 -6.91
CA THR A 260 10.40 -11.87 -8.35
C THR A 260 9.16 -12.20 -9.20
N LYS A 261 7.98 -12.29 -8.58
CA LYS A 261 6.72 -12.63 -9.27
C LYS A 261 6.09 -11.38 -9.84
N ILE A 262 5.76 -11.42 -11.11
CA ILE A 262 5.07 -10.32 -11.82
C ILE A 262 3.75 -10.80 -12.40
N ALA A 263 2.73 -9.95 -12.36
CA ALA A 263 1.49 -10.13 -13.09
C ALA A 263 1.12 -8.83 -13.80
N PHE A 264 0.66 -8.92 -15.03
CA PHE A 264 0.27 -7.76 -15.85
C PHE A 264 -0.74 -8.13 -16.92
N SER A 265 -1.39 -7.11 -17.49
CA SER A 265 -2.31 -7.25 -18.61
C SER A 265 -1.65 -6.95 -19.95
N GLY A 266 -2.23 -7.43 -21.01
CA GLY A 266 -1.82 -7.14 -22.37
C GLY A 266 -2.92 -7.42 -23.39
N LYS A 267 -2.66 -7.00 -24.63
CA LYS A 267 -3.52 -7.24 -25.77
C LYS A 267 -2.85 -8.15 -26.76
N LEU A 268 -3.56 -9.18 -27.21
CA LEU A 268 -3.13 -10.04 -28.32
C LEU A 268 -3.31 -9.33 -29.66
N VAL A 269 -2.40 -9.60 -30.57
CA VAL A 269 -2.43 -9.16 -31.97
C VAL A 269 -2.18 -10.35 -32.87
N GLY A 270 -3.00 -10.52 -33.90
CA GLY A 270 -2.87 -11.60 -34.87
C GLY A 270 -4.14 -11.90 -35.63
N THR A 271 -4.09 -12.85 -36.56
CA THR A 271 -5.23 -13.22 -37.38
C THR A 271 -6.33 -13.83 -36.51
N GLY A 272 -7.56 -13.34 -36.63
CA GLY A 272 -8.72 -13.82 -35.86
C GLY A 272 -8.84 -13.21 -34.46
N ILE A 273 -7.95 -12.30 -34.07
CA ILE A 273 -8.08 -11.52 -32.84
C ILE A 273 -9.06 -10.36 -33.11
N THR A 274 -9.99 -10.18 -32.19
CA THR A 274 -10.98 -9.12 -32.16
C THR A 274 -11.06 -8.56 -30.75
N THR A 275 -11.77 -7.48 -30.54
CA THR A 275 -12.02 -6.90 -29.21
C THR A 275 -12.76 -7.81 -28.23
N ALA A 276 -13.22 -8.97 -28.67
CA ALA A 276 -13.90 -9.97 -27.84
C ALA A 276 -12.98 -11.12 -27.38
N ASN A 277 -11.71 -11.10 -27.78
CA ASN A 277 -10.74 -12.14 -27.42
C ASN A 277 -9.29 -11.66 -27.40
N ASP A 278 -9.08 -10.34 -27.34
CA ASP A 278 -7.76 -9.74 -27.43
C ASP A 278 -7.07 -9.58 -26.06
N SER A 279 -7.81 -9.52 -24.98
CA SER A 279 -7.23 -9.24 -23.67
C SER A 279 -6.68 -10.50 -23.01
N VAL A 280 -5.48 -10.37 -22.45
CA VAL A 280 -4.78 -11.47 -21.78
C VAL A 280 -4.16 -10.97 -20.47
N TYR A 281 -3.99 -11.92 -19.55
CA TYR A 281 -3.29 -11.74 -18.29
C TYR A 281 -2.11 -12.66 -18.25
N LEU A 282 -0.96 -12.08 -17.94
CA LEU A 282 0.33 -12.74 -17.96
C LEU A 282 0.96 -12.73 -16.59
N THR A 283 1.71 -13.78 -16.28
CA THR A 283 2.48 -13.89 -15.04
C THR A 283 3.67 -14.83 -15.23
N ASN A 284 4.69 -14.67 -14.39
CA ASN A 284 5.74 -15.67 -14.16
C ASN A 284 5.51 -16.43 -12.83
N ALA A 285 4.49 -16.11 -12.04
CA ALA A 285 4.20 -16.82 -10.81
C ALA A 285 3.95 -18.31 -11.07
N GLY A 286 4.58 -19.16 -10.26
CA GLY A 286 4.52 -20.61 -10.41
C GLY A 286 5.44 -21.18 -11.49
N LEU A 287 6.30 -20.37 -12.10
CA LEU A 287 7.26 -20.80 -13.11
C LEU A 287 8.71 -20.62 -12.61
N THR A 288 9.60 -21.48 -13.09
CA THR A 288 11.06 -21.35 -12.89
C THR A 288 11.71 -20.37 -13.86
N GLY A 289 10.93 -19.77 -14.77
CA GLY A 289 11.36 -18.77 -15.75
C GLY A 289 10.32 -18.56 -16.83
N GLY A 290 10.40 -17.43 -17.53
CA GLY A 290 9.49 -17.05 -18.60
C GLY A 290 8.12 -16.56 -18.07
N LEU A 291 7.21 -16.41 -19.01
CA LEU A 291 5.83 -15.92 -18.78
C LEU A 291 4.81 -16.96 -19.25
N ARG A 292 3.63 -16.97 -18.64
CA ARG A 292 2.46 -17.68 -19.12
C ARG A 292 1.25 -16.75 -19.19
N ILE A 293 0.33 -17.02 -20.10
CA ILE A 293 -1.02 -16.46 -20.08
C ILE A 293 -1.84 -17.31 -19.09
N TYR A 294 -2.41 -16.70 -18.07
CA TYR A 294 -3.26 -17.43 -17.11
C TYR A 294 -4.76 -17.20 -17.36
N ALA A 295 -5.14 -16.09 -17.96
CA ALA A 295 -6.52 -15.86 -18.38
C ALA A 295 -6.55 -15.08 -19.71
N ARG A 296 -7.50 -15.44 -20.57
CA ARG A 296 -7.75 -14.77 -21.84
C ARG A 296 -9.24 -14.54 -22.02
N GLU A 297 -9.60 -13.40 -22.55
CA GLU A 297 -10.95 -13.07 -22.96
C GLU A 297 -11.48 -14.06 -23.99
N GLY A 298 -12.72 -14.52 -23.80
CA GLY A 298 -13.37 -15.54 -24.63
C GLY A 298 -13.12 -16.97 -24.19
N ASP A 299 -12.03 -17.24 -23.45
CA ASP A 299 -11.72 -18.59 -23.01
C ASP A 299 -12.61 -19.08 -21.87
N ALA A 300 -12.80 -20.40 -21.80
CA ALA A 300 -13.49 -21.02 -20.68
C ALA A 300 -12.73 -20.81 -19.36
N VAL A 301 -13.46 -20.55 -18.27
CA VAL A 301 -12.86 -20.48 -16.93
C VAL A 301 -12.56 -21.90 -16.44
N PRO A 302 -11.28 -22.27 -16.23
CA PRO A 302 -10.92 -23.61 -15.80
C PRO A 302 -11.58 -23.99 -14.49
N GLY A 303 -12.16 -25.20 -14.41
CA GLY A 303 -12.87 -25.70 -13.24
C GLY A 303 -14.34 -25.24 -13.11
N PHE A 304 -14.80 -24.29 -13.93
CA PHE A 304 -16.16 -23.75 -13.86
C PHE A 304 -16.95 -23.98 -15.17
N LYS A 305 -17.69 -25.07 -15.21
CA LYS A 305 -18.43 -25.49 -16.40
C LYS A 305 -19.38 -24.41 -16.93
N GLY A 306 -19.19 -24.05 -18.20
CA GLY A 306 -20.05 -23.10 -18.90
C GLY A 306 -19.74 -21.63 -18.66
N LEU A 307 -18.80 -21.29 -17.77
CA LEU A 307 -18.34 -19.92 -17.61
C LEU A 307 -17.20 -19.62 -18.58
N THR A 308 -17.17 -18.40 -19.10
CA THR A 308 -16.06 -17.86 -19.88
C THR A 308 -15.60 -16.54 -19.27
N PHE A 309 -14.35 -16.15 -19.51
CA PHE A 309 -13.92 -14.78 -19.26
C PHE A 309 -14.56 -13.88 -20.32
N ALA A 310 -15.41 -12.96 -19.90
CA ALA A 310 -15.99 -11.95 -20.77
C ALA A 310 -15.36 -10.62 -20.47
N ASN A 311 -15.15 -9.79 -21.43
CA ASN A 311 -14.57 -8.46 -21.36
C ASN A 311 -13.58 -8.25 -20.20
N THR A 312 -12.32 -8.38 -20.48
CA THR A 312 -11.22 -8.28 -19.51
C THR A 312 -10.74 -6.84 -19.30
N SER A 313 -11.28 -5.86 -20.01
CA SER A 313 -10.98 -4.43 -19.73
C SER A 313 -11.44 -3.97 -18.35
N SER A 314 -12.17 -4.84 -17.64
CA SER A 314 -12.64 -4.64 -16.26
C SER A 314 -11.85 -5.41 -15.22
N PHE A 315 -10.75 -6.07 -15.58
CA PHE A 315 -9.89 -6.65 -14.57
C PHE A 315 -9.21 -5.52 -13.79
N SER A 316 -9.75 -5.21 -12.67
CA SER A 316 -9.03 -4.41 -11.71
C SER A 316 -8.31 -5.36 -10.75
N PHE A 317 -7.02 -5.22 -10.71
CA PHE A 317 -6.26 -5.79 -9.63
C PHE A 317 -6.48 -4.91 -8.39
N GLY A 318 -6.77 -5.53 -7.26
CA GLY A 318 -6.72 -4.87 -5.97
C GLY A 318 -5.30 -4.41 -5.64
N GLN A 319 -5.17 -3.81 -4.51
CA GLN A 319 -3.86 -3.59 -3.92
C GLN A 319 -3.27 -4.97 -3.54
N ARG A 320 -2.01 -5.24 -3.85
CA ARG A 320 -1.33 -6.54 -3.64
C ARG A 320 -2.06 -7.73 -4.30
N PRO A 321 -2.13 -7.81 -5.60
CA PRO A 321 -2.83 -8.91 -6.25
C PRO A 321 -2.05 -10.23 -6.24
N ILE A 322 -0.78 -10.26 -5.82
CA ILE A 322 0.06 -11.47 -5.79
C ILE A 322 0.47 -11.77 -4.35
N ALA A 323 0.09 -12.95 -3.86
CA ALA A 323 0.55 -13.47 -2.57
C ALA A 323 1.92 -14.16 -2.69
N ASP A 324 2.60 -14.40 -1.55
CA ASP A 324 3.93 -15.02 -1.52
C ASP A 324 3.96 -16.42 -2.13
N ASN A 325 2.89 -17.19 -1.99
CA ASN A 325 2.74 -18.50 -2.62
C ASN A 325 2.44 -18.45 -4.13
N GLY A 326 2.41 -17.25 -4.72
CA GLY A 326 2.13 -17.05 -6.14
C GLY A 326 0.65 -17.02 -6.52
N THR A 327 -0.27 -17.03 -5.55
CA THR A 327 -1.70 -16.84 -5.80
C THR A 327 -1.93 -15.41 -6.32
N ILE A 328 -2.64 -15.29 -7.43
CA ILE A 328 -3.02 -14.01 -8.03
C ILE A 328 -4.51 -13.76 -7.78
N THR A 329 -4.85 -12.58 -7.28
CA THR A 329 -6.24 -12.15 -7.03
C THR A 329 -6.63 -11.09 -8.04
N PHE A 330 -7.79 -11.22 -8.64
CA PHE A 330 -8.31 -10.28 -9.64
C PHE A 330 -9.84 -10.29 -9.69
N VAL A 331 -10.41 -9.22 -10.23
CA VAL A 331 -11.86 -9.14 -10.52
C VAL A 331 -12.07 -9.51 -11.97
N ALA A 332 -12.98 -10.43 -12.24
CA ALA A 332 -13.32 -10.90 -13.58
C ALA A 332 -14.78 -10.62 -13.92
N THR A 333 -15.03 -10.18 -15.13
CA THR A 333 -16.36 -10.27 -15.76
C THR A 333 -16.51 -11.65 -16.38
N LEU A 334 -17.62 -12.31 -16.09
CA LEU A 334 -17.93 -13.67 -16.54
C LEU A 334 -19.00 -13.66 -17.63
N GLY A 335 -18.82 -14.53 -18.60
CA GLY A 335 -19.76 -14.80 -19.69
C GLY A 335 -20.20 -16.27 -19.71
N GLY A 336 -20.65 -16.73 -20.89
CA GLY A 336 -21.15 -18.09 -21.04
C GLY A 336 -22.49 -18.27 -20.35
N THR A 337 -22.57 -19.12 -19.34
CA THR A 337 -23.79 -19.33 -18.53
C THR A 337 -24.03 -18.26 -17.47
N ALA A 338 -23.12 -17.30 -17.30
CA ALA A 338 -23.35 -16.17 -16.41
C ALA A 338 -24.46 -15.26 -16.93
N THR A 339 -25.23 -14.69 -16.01
CA THR A 339 -26.28 -13.71 -16.27
C THR A 339 -25.90 -12.36 -15.70
N THR A 340 -26.63 -11.31 -15.97
CA THR A 340 -26.42 -9.99 -15.37
C THR A 340 -26.48 -10.00 -13.82
N LEU A 341 -27.06 -11.05 -13.23
CA LEU A 341 -27.15 -11.22 -11.77
C LEU A 341 -25.88 -11.81 -11.14
N ASN A 342 -25.03 -12.46 -11.94
CA ASN A 342 -23.86 -13.18 -11.42
C ASN A 342 -22.63 -13.16 -12.36
N ASN A 343 -22.51 -12.10 -13.15
CA ASN A 343 -21.48 -11.96 -14.19
C ASN A 343 -20.20 -11.24 -13.73
N SER A 344 -20.00 -11.02 -12.44
CA SER A 344 -18.77 -10.45 -11.90
C SER A 344 -18.30 -11.27 -10.70
N ALA A 345 -17.01 -11.50 -10.60
CA ALA A 345 -16.43 -12.26 -9.49
C ALA A 345 -15.05 -11.74 -9.11
N VAL A 346 -14.75 -11.78 -7.82
CA VAL A 346 -13.36 -11.76 -7.31
C VAL A 346 -12.86 -13.19 -7.37
N MET A 347 -11.77 -13.38 -8.08
CA MET A 347 -11.19 -14.70 -8.34
C MET A 347 -9.75 -14.75 -7.89
N THR A 348 -9.28 -15.95 -7.60
CA THR A 348 -7.85 -16.25 -7.47
C THR A 348 -7.45 -17.26 -8.52
N GLU A 349 -6.18 -17.19 -8.89
CA GLU A 349 -5.50 -18.17 -9.72
C GLU A 349 -4.17 -18.55 -9.07
N GLN A 350 -3.90 -19.85 -9.00
CA GLN A 350 -2.62 -20.39 -8.57
C GLN A 350 -2.28 -21.62 -9.42
N ASN A 351 -1.21 -21.54 -10.20
CA ASN A 351 -0.70 -22.64 -11.04
C ASN A 351 -1.77 -23.30 -11.92
N GLY A 352 -2.66 -22.50 -12.52
CA GLY A 352 -3.74 -22.97 -13.39
C GLY A 352 -5.03 -23.36 -12.66
N VAL A 353 -5.04 -23.33 -11.33
CA VAL A 353 -6.24 -23.60 -10.52
C VAL A 353 -6.93 -22.28 -10.19
N PHE A 354 -8.19 -22.17 -10.54
CA PHE A 354 -9.03 -20.99 -10.28
C PHE A 354 -9.97 -21.24 -9.13
N SER A 355 -10.20 -20.21 -8.32
CA SER A 355 -11.22 -20.19 -7.27
C SER A 355 -12.01 -18.87 -7.32
N ILE A 356 -13.29 -18.93 -7.01
CA ILE A 356 -14.12 -17.74 -6.82
C ILE A 356 -14.12 -17.42 -5.33
N LEU A 357 -13.63 -16.24 -4.96
CA LEU A 357 -13.67 -15.75 -3.58
C LEU A 357 -15.04 -15.16 -3.25
N LEU A 358 -15.58 -14.40 -4.19
CA LEU A 358 -16.86 -13.71 -4.04
C LEU A 358 -17.43 -13.42 -5.42
N ARG A 359 -18.72 -13.67 -5.62
CA ARG A 359 -19.39 -13.48 -6.90
C ARG A 359 -20.62 -12.60 -6.75
N LYS A 360 -20.90 -11.79 -7.72
CA LYS A 360 -22.17 -11.05 -7.81
C LYS A 360 -23.36 -11.99 -7.62
N GLY A 361 -24.28 -11.63 -6.73
CA GLY A 361 -25.39 -12.47 -6.32
C GLY A 361 -25.14 -13.37 -5.11
N ASP A 362 -23.89 -13.47 -4.64
CA ASP A 362 -23.59 -14.26 -3.44
C ASP A 362 -24.24 -13.65 -2.20
N ALA A 363 -24.62 -14.51 -1.28
CA ALA A 363 -25.02 -14.12 0.06
C ALA A 363 -23.81 -13.58 0.84
N VAL A 364 -24.05 -12.53 1.63
CA VAL A 364 -23.03 -11.92 2.50
C VAL A 364 -23.48 -12.05 3.95
N PRO A 365 -22.73 -12.74 4.81
CA PRO A 365 -23.05 -12.89 6.23
C PRO A 365 -23.24 -11.52 6.90
N GLY A 366 -24.25 -11.40 7.77
CA GLY A 366 -24.61 -10.15 8.44
C GLY A 366 -25.32 -9.11 7.54
N ILE A 367 -25.49 -9.42 6.24
CA ILE A 367 -26.25 -8.62 5.28
C ILE A 367 -27.46 -9.42 4.80
N THR A 368 -27.25 -10.48 4.04
CA THR A 368 -28.34 -11.27 3.45
C THR A 368 -29.27 -11.89 4.51
N ASP A 369 -28.68 -12.33 5.60
CA ASP A 369 -29.36 -12.93 6.78
C ASP A 369 -29.69 -11.90 7.90
N SER A 370 -29.51 -10.61 7.62
CA SER A 370 -29.83 -9.53 8.57
C SER A 370 -31.33 -9.46 8.85
N THR A 371 -31.70 -9.12 10.08
CA THR A 371 -33.05 -8.75 10.44
C THR A 371 -33.40 -7.29 10.14
N ASP A 372 -32.38 -6.45 9.85
CA ASP A 372 -32.58 -5.07 9.40
C ASP A 372 -33.15 -5.06 7.98
N PRO A 373 -34.36 -4.48 7.76
CA PRO A 373 -35.01 -4.45 6.45
C PRO A 373 -34.19 -3.75 5.35
N ASN A 374 -33.24 -2.89 5.73
CA ASN A 374 -32.35 -2.24 4.78
C ASN A 374 -31.32 -3.20 4.18
N PHE A 375 -31.01 -4.29 4.88
CA PHE A 375 -30.00 -5.29 4.48
C PHE A 375 -30.59 -6.66 4.20
N ALA A 376 -31.71 -7.02 4.85
CA ALA A 376 -32.35 -8.32 4.72
C ALA A 376 -32.56 -8.73 3.25
N GLY A 377 -32.06 -9.91 2.89
CA GLY A 377 -32.18 -10.46 1.52
C GLY A 377 -31.34 -9.72 0.46
N LYS A 378 -30.53 -8.74 0.80
CA LYS A 378 -29.58 -8.13 -0.14
C LYS A 378 -28.41 -9.07 -0.40
N VAL A 379 -27.84 -8.94 -1.58
CA VAL A 379 -26.74 -9.78 -2.05
C VAL A 379 -25.57 -8.92 -2.52
N PHE A 380 -24.40 -9.55 -2.66
CA PHE A 380 -23.23 -8.89 -3.18
C PHE A 380 -23.41 -8.42 -4.63
N SER A 381 -23.04 -7.20 -4.93
CA SER A 381 -23.04 -6.64 -6.27
C SER A 381 -21.65 -6.65 -6.91
N SER A 382 -20.72 -5.96 -6.28
CA SER A 382 -19.33 -5.85 -6.76
C SER A 382 -18.41 -5.39 -5.61
N PRO A 383 -17.11 -5.70 -5.67
CA PRO A 383 -16.15 -4.98 -4.87
C PRO A 383 -16.00 -3.56 -5.42
N ASN A 384 -15.67 -2.61 -4.58
CA ASN A 384 -15.16 -1.33 -5.06
C ASN A 384 -13.80 -1.57 -5.73
N SER A 385 -13.61 -1.07 -6.94
CA SER A 385 -12.40 -1.31 -7.73
C SER A 385 -11.11 -0.81 -7.08
N THR A 386 -11.22 0.17 -6.18
CA THR A 386 -10.07 0.79 -5.48
C THR A 386 -9.99 0.43 -4.00
N GLY A 387 -11.07 -0.11 -3.43
CA GLY A 387 -11.19 -0.47 -2.02
C GLY A 387 -11.04 -1.98 -1.80
N ASN A 388 -9.94 -2.58 -2.20
CA ASN A 388 -9.66 -3.98 -1.89
C ASN A 388 -8.15 -4.25 -1.79
N CYS A 389 -7.78 -5.20 -0.96
CA CYS A 389 -6.40 -5.53 -0.64
C CYS A 389 -6.27 -7.02 -0.28
N MET A 390 -5.24 -7.69 -0.79
CA MET A 390 -4.86 -9.05 -0.42
C MET A 390 -3.58 -9.01 0.41
N THR A 391 -3.52 -9.75 1.51
CA THR A 391 -2.30 -9.95 2.29
C THR A 391 -1.47 -11.12 1.74
N ARG A 392 -0.20 -11.21 2.14
CA ARG A 392 0.68 -12.31 1.73
C ARG A 392 0.16 -13.68 2.18
N ASN A 393 -0.51 -13.74 3.32
CA ASN A 393 -1.08 -14.96 3.89
C ASN A 393 -2.52 -15.26 3.43
N GLY A 394 -3.07 -14.46 2.50
CA GLY A 394 -4.34 -14.76 1.82
C GLY A 394 -5.60 -14.17 2.45
N LEU A 395 -5.50 -13.25 3.43
CA LEU A 395 -6.64 -12.44 3.84
C LEU A 395 -6.98 -11.45 2.70
N PHE A 396 -8.24 -11.40 2.29
CA PHE A 396 -8.75 -10.45 1.30
C PHE A 396 -9.74 -9.49 1.94
N ALA A 397 -9.35 -8.23 2.14
CA ALA A 397 -10.18 -7.17 2.67
C ALA A 397 -10.75 -6.32 1.52
N PHE A 398 -12.01 -5.91 1.63
CA PHE A 398 -12.67 -5.17 0.54
C PHE A 398 -13.81 -4.28 1.03
N GLU A 399 -14.03 -3.19 0.30
CA GLU A 399 -15.27 -2.44 0.33
C GLU A 399 -16.23 -3.08 -0.67
N GLY A 400 -17.41 -3.49 -0.20
CA GLY A 400 -18.42 -4.15 -1.00
C GLY A 400 -19.62 -3.27 -1.27
N ILE A 401 -20.19 -3.43 -2.45
CA ILE A 401 -21.50 -2.84 -2.83
C ILE A 401 -22.53 -3.97 -2.80
N ILE A 402 -23.70 -3.70 -2.25
CA ILE A 402 -24.84 -4.63 -2.24
C ILE A 402 -25.92 -4.20 -3.23
N MET A 403 -26.75 -5.15 -3.61
CA MET A 403 -27.91 -4.94 -4.50
C MET A 403 -29.11 -5.76 -4.02
N ASN A 404 -30.27 -5.49 -4.57
CA ASN A 404 -31.44 -6.35 -4.40
C ASN A 404 -31.19 -7.72 -5.06
N ALA A 405 -31.81 -8.78 -4.56
CA ALA A 405 -31.65 -10.13 -5.12
C ALA A 405 -32.12 -10.24 -6.59
N ASP A 406 -33.00 -9.36 -7.04
CA ASP A 406 -33.43 -9.25 -8.44
C ASP A 406 -32.42 -8.53 -9.36
N GLY A 407 -31.28 -8.08 -8.80
CA GLY A 407 -30.21 -7.38 -9.51
C GLY A 407 -30.39 -5.88 -9.64
N THR A 408 -31.46 -5.31 -9.10
CA THR A 408 -31.66 -3.87 -9.11
C THR A 408 -30.77 -3.18 -8.08
N SER A 409 -30.27 -2.00 -8.43
CA SER A 409 -29.47 -1.19 -7.53
C SER A 409 -30.28 -0.68 -6.34
N ILE A 410 -29.64 -0.53 -5.20
CA ILE A 410 -30.23 0.13 -4.04
C ILE A 410 -30.23 1.63 -4.30
N VAL A 411 -31.37 2.26 -4.13
CA VAL A 411 -31.55 3.70 -4.37
C VAL A 411 -31.23 4.49 -3.10
N SER A 412 -30.36 5.50 -3.22
CA SER A 412 -30.08 6.45 -2.15
C SER A 412 -31.40 7.09 -1.63
N PRO A 413 -31.57 7.29 -0.32
CA PRO A 413 -30.56 7.25 0.75
C PRO A 413 -30.38 5.88 1.43
N ALA A 414 -30.96 4.80 0.94
CA ALA A 414 -30.81 3.49 1.55
C ALA A 414 -29.32 3.04 1.54
N PRO A 415 -28.85 2.38 2.60
CA PRO A 415 -27.47 1.93 2.69
C PRO A 415 -27.16 0.87 1.64
N ALA A 416 -26.06 1.04 0.93
CA ALA A 416 -25.67 0.20 -0.20
C ALA A 416 -24.24 -0.36 -0.09
N THR A 417 -23.50 -0.03 0.98
CA THR A 417 -22.08 -0.36 1.10
C THR A 417 -21.74 -1.02 2.43
N PHE A 418 -20.70 -1.82 2.43
CA PHE A 418 -20.13 -2.48 3.61
C PHE A 418 -18.62 -2.69 3.46
N VAL A 419 -17.95 -2.89 4.57
CA VAL A 419 -16.59 -3.40 4.62
C VAL A 419 -16.63 -4.85 5.03
N GLY A 420 -15.94 -5.69 4.29
CA GLY A 420 -15.85 -7.13 4.55
C GLY A 420 -14.43 -7.66 4.41
N ALA A 421 -14.23 -8.85 4.92
CA ALA A 421 -13.00 -9.61 4.71
C ALA A 421 -13.31 -11.08 4.43
N ARG A 422 -12.52 -11.67 3.53
CA ARG A 422 -12.41 -13.12 3.41
C ARG A 422 -11.11 -13.54 4.06
N LEU A 423 -11.23 -14.27 5.14
CA LEU A 423 -10.10 -14.74 5.92
C LEU A 423 -9.30 -15.81 5.15
N ALA A 424 -8.06 -16.03 5.54
CA ALA A 424 -7.21 -17.05 4.92
C ALA A 424 -7.80 -18.48 4.95
N ASN A 425 -8.62 -18.78 5.97
CA ASN A 425 -9.35 -20.04 6.08
C ASN A 425 -10.59 -20.15 5.17
N GLY A 426 -10.87 -19.09 4.39
CA GLY A 426 -12.00 -19.00 3.46
C GLY A 426 -13.30 -18.47 4.08
N THR A 427 -13.35 -18.14 5.37
CA THR A 427 -14.54 -17.54 6.01
C THR A 427 -14.75 -16.11 5.52
N LEU A 428 -15.97 -15.79 5.09
CA LEU A 428 -16.39 -14.43 4.75
C LEU A 428 -16.99 -13.76 5.99
N VAL A 429 -16.53 -12.57 6.33
CA VAL A 429 -17.04 -11.77 7.45
C VAL A 429 -17.42 -10.37 6.99
N THR A 430 -18.49 -9.82 7.54
CA THR A 430 -18.86 -8.40 7.44
C THR A 430 -18.28 -7.68 8.65
N ILE A 431 -17.44 -6.68 8.39
CA ILE A 431 -16.78 -5.88 9.43
C ILE A 431 -17.72 -4.77 9.90
N CYS A 432 -18.29 -4.02 8.98
CA CYS A 432 -19.31 -3.01 9.26
C CYS A 432 -20.11 -2.68 8.00
N ARG A 433 -21.28 -2.07 8.19
CA ARG A 433 -22.19 -1.65 7.12
C ARG A 433 -22.40 -0.15 7.17
N GLN A 434 -22.75 0.45 6.07
CA GLN A 434 -23.27 1.82 6.05
C GLN A 434 -24.51 1.89 6.98
N SER A 435 -24.63 2.95 7.74
CA SER A 435 -25.62 3.19 8.79
C SER A 435 -25.44 2.43 10.11
N ASP A 436 -24.50 1.49 10.20
CA ASP A 436 -24.16 0.90 11.49
C ASP A 436 -23.63 1.97 12.45
N PRO A 437 -23.86 1.84 13.77
CA PRO A 437 -23.27 2.73 14.76
C PRO A 437 -21.74 2.69 14.69
N VAL A 438 -21.10 3.85 14.81
CA VAL A 438 -19.64 3.91 14.95
C VAL A 438 -19.26 3.51 16.38
N PRO A 439 -18.44 2.46 16.59
CA PRO A 439 -18.07 1.99 17.92
C PRO A 439 -17.51 3.12 18.80
N GLY A 440 -17.99 3.22 20.03
CA GLY A 440 -17.51 4.22 20.99
C GLY A 440 -17.99 5.67 20.76
N LEU A 441 -18.78 5.93 19.70
CA LEU A 441 -19.33 7.27 19.41
C LEU A 441 -20.87 7.24 19.44
N SER A 442 -21.45 7.68 20.56
CA SER A 442 -22.91 7.75 20.70
C SER A 442 -23.53 8.72 19.68
N GLY A 443 -24.56 8.27 18.96
CA GLY A 443 -25.28 9.06 17.98
C GLY A 443 -24.60 9.20 16.61
N TRP A 444 -23.42 8.60 16.41
CA TRP A 444 -22.74 8.59 15.13
C TRP A 444 -22.93 7.27 14.39
N THR A 445 -23.15 7.35 13.09
CA THR A 445 -23.26 6.19 12.20
C THR A 445 -22.29 6.33 11.02
N PHE A 446 -21.91 5.20 10.42
CA PHE A 446 -21.17 5.22 9.16
C PHE A 446 -22.06 5.81 8.05
N ASN A 447 -21.65 6.95 7.50
CA ASN A 447 -22.39 7.64 6.45
C ASN A 447 -22.05 7.10 5.06
N SER A 448 -20.77 6.81 4.81
CA SER A 448 -20.29 6.19 3.58
C SER A 448 -19.07 5.32 3.85
N LEU A 449 -19.11 4.13 3.28
CA LEU A 449 -18.00 3.17 3.22
C LEU A 449 -17.49 3.03 1.78
N ASN A 450 -17.95 3.90 0.88
CA ASN A 450 -17.61 3.91 -0.53
C ASN A 450 -17.10 5.30 -0.92
N GLY A 451 -15.93 5.36 -1.50
CA GLY A 451 -15.43 6.61 -2.08
C GLY A 451 -14.18 7.20 -1.48
N SER A 452 -13.63 6.63 -0.42
CA SER A 452 -12.25 6.91 -0.05
C SER A 452 -11.44 5.63 -0.23
N THR A 453 -10.62 5.62 -1.15
CA THR A 453 -9.63 4.73 -1.67
C THR A 453 -8.72 4.03 -0.63
N SER A 454 -9.16 3.80 0.59
CA SER A 454 -8.25 3.48 1.67
C SER A 454 -8.76 2.34 2.53
N ILE A 455 -8.71 1.13 1.97
CA ILE A 455 -8.69 -0.09 2.77
C ILE A 455 -7.31 -0.74 2.61
N CYS A 456 -6.70 -1.10 3.71
CA CYS A 456 -5.42 -1.80 3.78
C CYS A 456 -5.56 -2.97 4.74
N ALA A 457 -4.79 -4.01 4.52
CA ALA A 457 -4.66 -5.10 5.47
C ALA A 457 -3.19 -5.47 5.62
N ASN A 458 -2.79 -5.91 6.79
CA ASN A 458 -1.45 -6.41 7.06
C ASN A 458 -1.42 -7.94 7.20
N ASP A 459 -0.23 -8.50 7.26
CA ASP A 459 -0.05 -9.95 7.38
C ASP A 459 -0.35 -10.48 8.78
N LEU A 460 -0.60 -9.60 9.75
CA LEU A 460 -1.09 -9.94 11.09
C LEU A 460 -2.62 -10.10 11.15
N GLY A 461 -3.31 -9.94 10.02
CA GLY A 461 -4.76 -10.08 9.94
C GLY A 461 -5.54 -8.81 10.33
N THR A 462 -4.86 -7.67 10.49
CA THR A 462 -5.53 -6.40 10.78
C THR A 462 -5.94 -5.70 9.50
N VAL A 463 -7.20 -5.28 9.43
CA VAL A 463 -7.78 -4.46 8.37
C VAL A 463 -7.93 -3.04 8.88
N VAL A 464 -7.40 -2.07 8.15
CA VAL A 464 -7.53 -0.62 8.44
C VAL A 464 -8.24 0.05 7.27
N PHE A 465 -9.22 0.89 7.57
CA PHE A 465 -9.95 1.61 6.54
C PHE A 465 -10.41 3.00 7.00
N ASN A 466 -10.62 3.89 6.03
CA ASN A 466 -11.21 5.19 6.26
C ASN A 466 -12.71 5.14 5.92
N ALA A 467 -13.52 5.80 6.75
CA ALA A 467 -14.95 5.94 6.52
C ALA A 467 -15.41 7.38 6.83
N SER A 468 -16.46 7.82 6.15
CA SER A 468 -17.19 9.00 6.61
C SER A 468 -18.23 8.61 7.64
N MET A 469 -18.49 9.51 8.59
CA MET A 469 -19.48 9.31 9.63
C MET A 469 -20.40 10.53 9.73
N ALA A 470 -21.59 10.33 10.24
CA ALA A 470 -22.57 11.40 10.46
C ALA A 470 -23.26 11.24 11.81
N ASN A 471 -23.53 12.36 12.45
CA ASN A 471 -24.47 12.47 13.56
C ASN A 471 -25.67 13.27 13.09
N THR A 472 -26.74 12.56 12.70
CA THR A 472 -27.93 13.21 12.13
C THR A 472 -28.68 14.07 13.13
N THR A 473 -28.59 13.77 14.43
CA THR A 473 -29.23 14.57 15.51
C THR A 473 -28.51 15.89 15.70
N ALA A 474 -27.17 15.89 15.64
CA ALA A 474 -26.37 17.11 15.75
C ALA A 474 -26.18 17.85 14.43
N GLY A 475 -26.52 17.23 13.29
CA GLY A 475 -26.26 17.78 11.95
C GLY A 475 -24.77 17.79 11.59
N GLU A 476 -23.97 16.91 12.18
CA GLU A 476 -22.53 16.89 12.03
C GLU A 476 -22.08 15.75 11.10
N THR A 477 -20.99 15.99 10.39
CA THR A 477 -20.29 14.98 9.58
C THR A 477 -18.82 14.95 9.95
N GLY A 478 -18.17 13.81 9.70
CA GLY A 478 -16.76 13.66 9.99
C GLY A 478 -16.14 12.47 9.24
N SER A 479 -14.86 12.26 9.48
CA SER A 479 -14.10 11.12 8.99
C SER A 479 -13.59 10.30 10.17
N VAL A 480 -13.48 8.99 9.98
CA VAL A 480 -12.96 8.07 10.98
C VAL A 480 -12.02 7.06 10.30
N ILE A 481 -10.90 6.78 10.93
CA ILE A 481 -10.02 5.67 10.59
C ILE A 481 -10.30 4.56 11.58
N MET A 482 -10.67 3.40 11.04
CA MET A 482 -11.04 2.21 11.78
C MET A 482 -9.98 1.14 11.63
N ALA A 483 -9.81 0.33 12.66
CA ALA A 483 -9.11 -0.95 12.58
C ALA A 483 -10.06 -2.09 12.96
N TRP A 484 -9.83 -3.23 12.37
CA TRP A 484 -10.52 -4.48 12.70
C TRP A 484 -9.54 -5.65 12.61
N ASP A 485 -9.61 -6.54 13.54
CA ASP A 485 -9.05 -7.89 13.50
C ASP A 485 -9.93 -8.84 14.34
N GLU A 486 -9.72 -10.14 14.19
CA GLU A 486 -10.55 -11.14 14.89
C GLU A 486 -10.39 -11.08 16.41
N ALA A 487 -9.25 -10.61 16.92
CA ALA A 487 -8.95 -10.59 18.35
C ALA A 487 -9.56 -9.39 19.07
N LEU A 488 -9.47 -8.20 18.48
CA LEU A 488 -9.87 -6.93 19.11
C LEU A 488 -11.20 -6.39 18.58
N GLY A 489 -11.70 -6.94 17.47
CA GLY A 489 -12.89 -6.45 16.80
C GLY A 489 -12.72 -5.07 16.17
N LEU A 490 -13.85 -4.43 15.82
CA LEU A 490 -13.88 -3.12 15.18
C LEU A 490 -13.68 -1.99 16.19
N ARG A 491 -12.70 -1.11 15.92
CA ARG A 491 -12.31 -0.01 16.81
C ARG A 491 -11.85 1.23 16.06
N ILE A 492 -11.95 2.39 16.70
CA ILE A 492 -11.48 3.66 16.15
C ILE A 492 -9.98 3.82 16.43
N LEU A 493 -9.23 4.17 15.41
CA LEU A 493 -7.84 4.62 15.54
C LEU A 493 -7.74 6.15 15.57
N ALA A 494 -8.48 6.82 14.70
CA ALA A 494 -8.51 8.28 14.62
C ALA A 494 -9.87 8.78 14.10
N LYS A 495 -10.25 9.98 14.46
CA LYS A 495 -11.47 10.63 13.96
C LYS A 495 -11.24 12.12 13.75
N ALA A 496 -12.00 12.73 12.85
CA ALA A 496 -12.04 14.17 12.64
C ALA A 496 -13.47 14.61 12.31
N SER A 497 -13.88 15.80 12.78
CA SER A 497 -15.17 16.39 12.44
C SER A 497 -14.99 17.83 12.00
N ALA A 498 -15.67 18.24 10.95
CA ALA A 498 -15.61 19.58 10.38
C ALA A 498 -16.12 20.67 11.35
N LEU A 499 -16.98 20.29 12.30
CA LEU A 499 -17.55 21.20 13.29
C LEU A 499 -16.86 21.12 14.65
N SER A 500 -15.87 20.26 14.82
CA SER A 500 -15.17 20.12 16.10
C SER A 500 -14.31 21.34 16.36
N THR A 501 -14.74 22.16 17.31
CA THR A 501 -13.93 23.25 17.88
C THR A 501 -13.03 22.76 19.02
N THR A 502 -13.15 21.48 19.39
CA THR A 502 -12.30 20.85 20.40
C THR A 502 -11.13 20.17 19.72
N PRO A 503 -9.91 20.28 20.31
CA PRO A 503 -8.77 19.54 19.82
C PRO A 503 -9.11 18.06 19.73
N PHE A 504 -8.77 17.46 18.60
CA PHE A 504 -8.97 16.03 18.42
C PHE A 504 -7.92 15.26 19.23
N THR A 505 -8.38 14.41 20.11
CA THR A 505 -7.55 13.40 20.73
C THR A 505 -7.89 12.06 20.09
N PRO A 506 -6.92 11.34 19.46
CA PRO A 506 -7.09 9.92 19.23
C PRO A 506 -7.41 9.26 20.57
N THR A 507 -8.28 8.27 20.56
CA THR A 507 -8.77 7.65 21.79
C THR A 507 -7.60 7.32 22.74
N GLY A 508 -7.44 8.12 23.79
CA GLY A 508 -6.56 7.84 24.92
C GLY A 508 -5.16 8.41 24.91
N ASP A 509 -4.67 9.11 23.88
CA ASP A 509 -3.30 9.63 23.90
C ASP A 509 -3.23 11.14 24.10
N ALA A 510 -2.49 11.55 25.15
CA ALA A 510 -2.21 12.94 25.48
C ALA A 510 -1.27 13.64 24.49
N THR A 511 -0.59 12.93 23.61
CA THR A 511 0.41 13.48 22.68
C THR A 511 -0.21 14.18 21.48
N PHE A 512 -1.45 13.87 21.14
CA PHE A 512 -2.25 14.60 20.13
C PHE A 512 -3.04 15.77 20.75
N THR A 513 -2.87 16.01 22.03
CA THR A 513 -3.57 17.09 22.73
C THR A 513 -3.07 18.45 22.25
N GLY A 514 -3.97 19.24 21.73
CA GLY A 514 -3.69 20.62 21.35
C GLY A 514 -3.70 20.92 19.85
N THR A 515 -3.77 19.91 18.99
CA THR A 515 -3.89 20.13 17.54
C THR A 515 -5.33 19.88 17.12
N PRO A 516 -6.12 20.92 16.79
CA PRO A 516 -7.43 20.73 16.19
C PRO A 516 -7.24 19.97 14.87
N CYS A 517 -8.08 18.97 14.62
CA CYS A 517 -8.02 18.19 13.41
C CYS A 517 -9.43 18.08 12.81
N ASN A 518 -9.64 18.71 11.67
CA ASN A 518 -10.89 18.60 10.93
C ASN A 518 -10.78 17.70 9.70
N GLN A 519 -9.57 17.25 9.36
CA GLN A 519 -9.31 16.28 8.30
C GLN A 519 -8.25 15.27 8.74
N ILE A 520 -8.55 14.00 8.50
CA ILE A 520 -7.60 12.91 8.58
C ILE A 520 -7.60 12.15 7.26
N SER A 521 -6.43 11.78 6.80
CA SER A 521 -6.28 10.99 5.59
C SER A 521 -5.46 9.75 5.91
N LEU A 522 -6.09 8.62 5.78
CA LEU A 522 -5.40 7.36 5.61
C LEU A 522 -4.89 7.30 4.19
N ILE A 523 -3.61 7.05 4.07
CA ILE A 523 -2.96 7.09 2.78
C ILE A 523 -2.59 5.66 2.46
N GLY A 524 -3.42 5.04 1.70
CA GLY A 524 -3.21 3.64 1.47
C GLY A 524 -3.34 3.16 0.06
N SER A 525 -3.94 3.89 -0.81
CA SER A 525 -4.55 3.17 -1.91
C SER A 525 -3.85 3.22 -3.25
N THR A 526 -2.90 4.07 -3.47
CA THR A 526 -2.38 4.24 -4.84
C THR A 526 -1.00 3.64 -5.10
N GLY A 527 -0.39 3.01 -4.11
CA GLY A 527 0.97 2.54 -4.25
C GLY A 527 1.23 1.31 -3.41
N ASN A 528 0.50 0.22 -3.66
CA ASN A 528 0.84 -1.02 -3.00
C ASN A 528 2.05 -1.63 -3.67
N ASN A 529 3.10 -1.79 -2.90
CA ASN A 529 4.29 -2.48 -3.33
C ASN A 529 4.02 -3.99 -3.35
N GLY A 530 4.58 -4.65 -4.33
CA GLY A 530 4.35 -6.07 -4.56
C GLY A 530 4.57 -6.95 -3.34
N ASP A 531 5.57 -6.71 -2.53
CA ASP A 531 5.90 -7.51 -1.33
C ASP A 531 5.66 -6.77 -0.02
N GLY A 532 4.68 -5.89 -0.01
CA GLY A 532 4.12 -5.35 1.21
C GLY A 532 4.75 -4.08 1.74
N GLY A 533 5.76 -3.53 1.07
CA GLY A 533 6.37 -2.29 1.47
C GLY A 533 5.60 -1.04 1.03
N GLY A 534 5.78 0.03 1.74
CA GLY A 534 5.63 1.40 1.28
C GLY A 534 4.25 1.97 1.08
N THR A 535 3.29 1.52 1.82
CA THR A 535 2.01 2.20 1.98
C THR A 535 1.97 2.99 3.28
N GLY A 536 0.85 3.64 3.56
CA GLY A 536 0.59 4.19 4.89
C GLY A 536 0.43 3.12 5.97
N PHE A 537 0.38 1.83 5.62
CA PHE A 537 0.21 0.70 6.55
C PHE A 537 1.14 -0.45 6.19
N SER A 538 2.11 -0.74 7.04
CA SER A 538 3.09 -1.80 6.82
C SER A 538 2.55 -3.19 7.16
N SER A 539 3.18 -4.23 6.61
CA SER A 539 2.75 -5.62 6.86
C SER A 539 2.88 -6.07 8.31
N ASN A 540 3.73 -5.43 9.10
CA ASN A 540 3.86 -5.70 10.53
C ASN A 540 3.09 -4.71 11.44
N GLY A 541 2.19 -3.90 10.88
CA GLY A 541 1.23 -3.10 11.63
C GLY A 541 1.61 -1.64 11.90
N TRP A 542 2.71 -1.09 11.37
CA TRP A 542 2.94 0.34 11.44
C TRP A 542 2.00 1.08 10.48
N LEU A 543 1.26 2.04 11.02
CA LEU A 543 0.34 2.92 10.29
C LEU A 543 0.83 4.36 10.39
N THR A 544 0.84 5.08 9.26
CA THR A 544 1.07 6.52 9.24
C THR A 544 -0.13 7.24 8.63
N LEU A 545 -0.38 8.45 9.12
CA LEU A 545 -1.43 9.30 8.59
C LEU A 545 -0.99 10.76 8.52
N ARG A 546 -1.71 11.51 7.73
CA ARG A 546 -1.70 12.97 7.74
C ARG A 546 -2.96 13.48 8.41
N ALA A 547 -2.79 14.34 9.40
CA ALA A 547 -3.86 15.08 10.05
C ALA A 547 -3.76 16.55 9.71
N ALA A 548 -4.89 17.24 9.57
CA ALA A 548 -4.93 18.66 9.27
C ALA A 548 -6.06 19.35 10.04
N ASP A 549 -5.77 20.55 10.51
CA ASP A 549 -6.78 21.58 10.80
C ASP A 549 -6.70 22.65 9.72
N THR A 550 -7.62 22.60 8.79
CA THR A 550 -7.66 23.55 7.67
C THR A 550 -8.07 24.97 8.10
N VAL A 551 -8.61 25.13 9.30
CA VAL A 551 -9.02 26.44 9.84
C VAL A 551 -7.83 27.19 10.43
N SER A 552 -7.02 26.51 11.24
CA SER A 552 -5.78 27.08 11.79
C SER A 552 -4.59 26.97 10.81
N GLY A 553 -4.72 26.19 9.73
CA GLY A 553 -3.63 25.91 8.80
C GLY A 553 -2.57 24.98 9.35
N LEU A 554 -2.90 24.20 10.37
CA LEU A 554 -1.98 23.30 11.05
C LEU A 554 -2.03 21.91 10.42
N TYR A 555 -0.87 21.32 10.13
CA TYR A 555 -0.75 19.99 9.55
C TYR A 555 0.23 19.15 10.35
N SER A 556 -0.05 17.86 10.50
CA SER A 556 0.85 16.92 11.16
C SER A 556 0.93 15.58 10.41
N ILE A 557 2.08 14.93 10.55
CA ILE A 557 2.29 13.52 10.21
C ILE A 557 2.47 12.76 11.50
N ALA A 558 1.75 11.66 11.64
CA ALA A 558 1.82 10.80 12.81
C ALA A 558 1.89 9.33 12.43
N ARG A 559 2.37 8.50 13.34
CA ARG A 559 2.36 7.04 13.21
C ARG A 559 1.82 6.37 14.45
N ILE A 560 1.38 5.13 14.29
CA ILE A 560 0.93 4.24 15.37
C ILE A 560 1.26 2.80 15.00
N LYS A 561 1.49 1.95 15.99
CA LYS A 561 1.52 0.50 15.80
C LYS A 561 0.09 -0.03 15.99
N VAL A 562 -0.48 -0.62 14.97
CA VAL A 562 -1.88 -1.09 14.93
C VAL A 562 -1.91 -2.61 14.86
N GLY A 563 -2.91 -3.15 15.48
CA GLY A 563 -3.12 -4.58 15.55
C GLY A 563 -2.79 -5.10 16.93
N PRO A 564 -3.11 -6.37 17.19
CA PRO A 564 -2.60 -6.97 18.39
C PRO A 564 -1.10 -6.62 18.43
N ASN A 565 -0.68 -5.91 19.47
CA ASN A 565 0.72 -5.74 19.82
C ASN A 565 1.27 -7.14 20.19
N GLY A 566 0.89 -8.00 19.41
CA GLY A 566 1.42 -9.29 19.34
C GLY A 566 2.20 -9.25 18.06
N ASN A 567 3.25 -9.17 18.21
CA ASN A 567 3.99 -10.39 18.27
C ASN A 567 3.14 -11.47 18.98
N ALA A 568 2.27 -12.17 18.21
CA ALA A 568 1.93 -13.55 18.60
C ALA A 568 3.25 -14.33 18.84
N CYS A 569 4.36 -13.71 18.50
CA CYS A 569 5.72 -14.13 18.57
C CYS A 569 6.61 -12.95 19.01
N PRO A 570 6.60 -12.53 20.28
CA PRO A 570 7.44 -11.44 20.77
C PRO A 570 8.92 -11.64 20.46
N ALA A 571 9.33 -12.87 20.27
CA ALA A 571 10.68 -13.28 19.95
C ALA A 571 11.07 -13.11 18.47
N ASP A 572 10.11 -12.85 17.57
CA ASP A 572 10.34 -12.43 16.19
C ASP A 572 10.63 -10.91 16.18
N VAL A 573 11.86 -10.58 16.47
CA VAL A 573 12.34 -9.21 16.68
C VAL A 573 12.35 -8.41 15.39
N ASN A 574 12.60 -9.09 14.26
CA ASN A 574 12.66 -8.45 12.94
C ASN A 574 11.30 -8.45 12.22
N GLY A 575 10.31 -9.20 12.70
CA GLY A 575 8.95 -9.24 12.16
C GLY A 575 8.82 -10.04 10.85
N ASP A 576 9.71 -11.00 10.58
CA ASP A 576 9.71 -11.79 9.34
C ASP A 576 8.82 -13.04 9.41
N GLY A 577 8.17 -13.29 10.56
CA GLY A 577 7.27 -14.42 10.80
C GLY A 577 7.99 -15.70 11.28
N THR A 578 9.30 -15.63 11.58
CA THR A 578 10.08 -16.80 12.00
C THR A 578 11.14 -16.40 13.03
N VAL A 579 11.07 -16.90 14.23
CA VAL A 579 12.13 -16.70 15.23
C VAL A 579 13.36 -17.52 14.84
N ASN A 580 14.44 -16.83 14.51
CA ASN A 580 15.67 -17.42 13.98
C ASN A 580 16.93 -16.67 14.41
N ALA A 581 18.05 -16.93 13.75
CA ALA A 581 19.32 -16.31 14.08
C ALA A 581 19.36 -14.77 13.85
N ALA A 582 18.48 -14.24 12.97
CA ALA A 582 18.40 -12.79 12.74
C ALA A 582 17.79 -12.08 13.96
N ASP A 583 16.76 -12.70 14.57
CA ASP A 583 16.12 -12.17 15.78
C ASP A 583 17.06 -12.23 16.99
N LEU A 584 17.79 -13.35 17.10
CA LEU A 584 18.83 -13.48 18.12
C LEU A 584 19.89 -12.38 17.97
N ALA A 585 20.31 -12.08 16.76
CA ALA A 585 21.27 -11.00 16.51
C ALA A 585 20.68 -9.64 16.90
N GLY A 586 19.39 -9.38 16.59
CA GLY A 586 18.66 -8.18 17.01
C GLY A 586 18.56 -8.04 18.53
N LEU A 587 18.22 -9.13 19.22
CA LEU A 587 18.18 -9.15 20.68
C LEU A 587 19.56 -8.86 21.30
N LEU A 588 20.61 -9.50 20.81
CA LEU A 588 21.97 -9.32 21.31
C LEU A 588 22.51 -7.90 21.05
N ALA A 589 22.11 -7.29 19.95
CA ALA A 589 22.45 -5.88 19.65
C ALA A 589 21.83 -4.89 20.67
N GLY A 590 20.65 -5.25 21.21
CA GLY A 590 19.97 -4.47 22.26
C GLY A 590 20.36 -4.83 23.70
N TRP A 591 21.34 -5.70 23.91
CA TRP A 591 21.68 -6.20 25.25
C TRP A 591 22.04 -5.10 26.24
N GLY A 592 21.38 -5.10 27.40
CA GLY A 592 21.54 -4.09 28.45
C GLY A 592 20.79 -2.77 28.18
N THR A 593 20.06 -2.67 27.07
CA THR A 593 19.16 -1.53 26.77
C THR A 593 17.71 -1.89 27.11
N SER A 594 16.77 -0.97 26.86
CA SER A 594 15.33 -1.18 27.08
C SER A 594 14.59 -1.77 25.87
N SER A 595 15.28 -2.16 24.78
CA SER A 595 14.64 -2.73 23.58
C SER A 595 15.62 -3.57 22.76
N PRO A 596 15.18 -4.77 22.27
CA PRO A 596 13.85 -5.39 22.41
C PRO A 596 13.71 -6.14 23.74
N ASP A 597 12.87 -5.64 24.62
CA ASP A 597 12.55 -6.24 25.92
C ASP A 597 11.36 -7.20 25.74
N LEU A 598 11.62 -8.50 25.71
CA LEU A 598 10.61 -9.52 25.39
C LEU A 598 9.73 -9.90 26.59
N ASN A 599 10.25 -9.69 27.79
CA ASN A 599 9.53 -10.03 29.02
C ASN A 599 8.90 -8.82 29.72
N GLY A 600 9.22 -7.58 29.28
CA GLY A 600 8.66 -6.34 29.79
C GLY A 600 9.26 -5.91 31.15
N ASP A 601 10.46 -6.38 31.51
CA ASP A 601 11.11 -6.02 32.79
C ASP A 601 11.93 -4.69 32.72
N GLY A 602 12.01 -4.08 31.53
CA GLY A 602 12.69 -2.81 31.26
C GLY A 602 14.14 -2.94 30.82
N THR A 603 14.67 -4.16 30.66
CA THR A 603 16.08 -4.36 30.29
C THR A 603 16.27 -5.66 29.49
N VAL A 604 16.85 -5.56 28.30
CA VAL A 604 17.22 -6.74 27.50
C VAL A 604 18.34 -7.51 28.20
N ASN A 605 18.04 -8.74 28.61
CA ASN A 605 18.93 -9.56 29.42
C ASN A 605 18.77 -11.07 29.15
N ALA A 606 19.29 -11.92 30.04
CA ALA A 606 19.23 -13.37 29.87
C ALA A 606 17.79 -13.94 29.91
N ALA A 607 16.85 -13.26 30.53
CA ALA A 607 15.45 -13.68 30.54
C ALA A 607 14.80 -13.51 29.17
N ASP A 608 15.13 -12.42 28.45
CA ASP A 608 14.68 -12.18 27.07
C ASP A 608 15.28 -13.18 26.10
N LEU A 609 16.56 -13.48 26.26
CA LEU A 609 17.22 -14.54 25.47
C LEU A 609 16.55 -15.89 25.69
N ALA A 610 16.19 -16.23 26.92
CA ALA A 610 15.46 -17.46 27.20
C ALA A 610 14.07 -17.47 26.55
N ALA A 611 13.35 -16.34 26.56
CA ALA A 611 12.06 -16.18 25.88
C ALA A 611 12.19 -16.35 24.37
N LEU A 612 13.23 -15.76 23.74
CA LEU A 612 13.48 -15.91 22.31
C LEU A 612 13.77 -17.37 21.94
N LEU A 613 14.65 -18.03 22.68
CA LEU A 613 15.01 -19.42 22.40
C LEU A 613 13.83 -20.39 22.60
N ALA A 614 12.91 -20.11 23.54
CA ALA A 614 11.70 -20.88 23.75
C ALA A 614 10.69 -20.77 22.60
N ALA A 615 10.74 -19.67 21.85
CA ALA A 615 9.85 -19.38 20.71
C ALA A 615 10.47 -19.74 19.34
N TRP A 616 11.63 -20.39 19.31
CA TRP A 616 12.38 -20.65 18.08
C TRP A 616 11.59 -21.46 17.04
N GLY A 617 11.50 -20.94 15.79
CA GLY A 617 10.77 -21.54 14.68
C GLY A 617 9.75 -20.59 14.05
N ALA A 618 8.85 -21.13 13.23
CA ALA A 618 7.77 -20.35 12.64
C ALA A 618 6.85 -19.79 13.72
N CYS A 619 6.49 -18.53 13.61
CA CYS A 619 5.51 -17.89 14.48
C CYS A 619 4.12 -18.50 14.27
N PRO A 620 3.31 -18.70 15.34
CA PRO A 620 2.00 -19.31 15.24
C PRO A 620 0.99 -18.47 14.42
#